data_f313b909e921b6b854d81b5c552e88bd
#
_entry.id   f313b909e921b6b854d81b5c552e88bd
#
_cell.length_a   1.000
_cell.length_b   1.000
_cell.length_c   1.000
_cell.angle_alpha   90.00
_cell.angle_beta   90.00
_cell.angle_gamma   90.00
#
_symmetry.space_group_name_H-M   'P 1'
#
loop_
_entity.id
_entity.type
_entity.pdbx_description
1 polymer ?
#
loop_
_entity_poly.entity_id
_entity_poly.type
_entity_poly.pdbx_seq_one_letter_code
_entity_poly.pdbx_strand_id
1 'polypeptide(L)'
;ELLTMVSLDPETYRDRYPKELSGGQQQRIGVARALAADPPVLLMDEPFGAVDPITRQRLQDELINIQSELGKTIVCVTHDFDEAAKLGDWIAVFDEGARIVQYDTPERILGEPADDFVADFIGAGAGLKQLNLARVGDADLITPAFGRPGDDAAVILKEVERLGHDHAVILDNHNRVLSWPSRKQ
;
A
#
# COMPACT_ATOMS: atom_id res chain seq x y z
N GLU A 1 28.77 6.21 -3.36
CA GLU A 1 27.79 6.42 -2.27
C GLU A 1 26.38 6.59 -2.84
N LEU A 2 26.07 7.65 -3.64
CA LEU A 2 24.72 7.85 -4.22
C LEU A 2 24.28 6.71 -5.15
N LEU A 3 25.18 6.16 -5.97
CA LEU A 3 24.85 4.99 -6.79
C LEU A 3 24.51 3.76 -5.96
N THR A 4 25.26 3.52 -4.89
CA THR A 4 24.97 2.42 -3.96
C THR A 4 23.59 2.59 -3.31
N MET A 5 23.25 3.83 -2.92
CA MET A 5 21.97 4.18 -2.30
C MET A 5 20.77 3.87 -3.21
N VAL A 6 20.94 4.03 -4.53
CA VAL A 6 19.90 3.68 -5.52
C VAL A 6 20.10 2.26 -6.10
N SER A 7 20.79 1.39 -5.36
CA SER A 7 21.02 -0.02 -5.73
C SER A 7 21.68 -0.20 -7.10
N LEU A 8 22.61 0.69 -7.44
CA LEU A 8 23.46 0.58 -8.63
C LEU A 8 24.92 0.40 -8.19
N ASP A 9 25.60 -0.60 -8.75
CA ASP A 9 27.02 -0.84 -8.48
C ASP A 9 27.87 0.29 -9.06
N PRO A 10 28.59 1.07 -8.24
CA PRO A 10 29.38 2.20 -8.70
C PRO A 10 30.47 1.82 -9.73
N GLU A 11 31.08 0.65 -9.59
CA GLU A 11 32.16 0.21 -10.50
C GLU A 11 31.61 -0.08 -11.90
N THR A 12 30.37 -0.52 -11.99
CA THR A 12 29.70 -0.84 -13.25
C THR A 12 29.06 0.39 -13.90
N TYR A 13 28.48 1.32 -13.10
CA TYR A 13 27.55 2.32 -13.64
C TYR A 13 28.07 3.76 -13.64
N ARG A 14 29.13 4.10 -12.88
CA ARG A 14 29.60 5.51 -12.76
C ARG A 14 30.02 6.14 -14.06
N ASP A 15 30.55 5.34 -15.00
CA ASP A 15 31.11 5.82 -16.27
C ASP A 15 30.18 5.49 -17.48
N ARG A 16 28.96 5.00 -17.23
CA ARG A 16 27.97 4.68 -18.28
C ARG A 16 27.26 5.93 -18.78
N TYR A 17 27.07 5.99 -20.09
CA TYR A 17 26.23 7.01 -20.70
C TYR A 17 24.73 6.66 -20.56
N PRO A 18 23.83 7.66 -20.54
CA PRO A 18 22.39 7.41 -20.40
C PRO A 18 21.82 6.41 -21.41
N LYS A 19 22.29 6.44 -22.66
CA LYS A 19 21.87 5.49 -23.72
C LYS A 19 22.25 4.03 -23.49
N GLU A 20 23.19 3.77 -22.57
CA GLU A 20 23.65 2.43 -22.20
C GLU A 20 22.90 1.87 -21.00
N LEU A 21 21.93 2.62 -20.48
CA LEU A 21 21.15 2.29 -19.29
C LEU A 21 19.72 1.89 -19.70
N SER A 22 19.15 0.90 -19.02
CA SER A 22 17.73 0.61 -19.10
C SER A 22 16.91 1.78 -18.53
N GLY A 23 15.59 1.87 -18.86
CA GLY A 23 14.71 2.90 -18.34
C GLY A 23 14.72 2.98 -16.81
N GLY A 24 14.65 1.85 -16.11
CA GLY A 24 14.74 1.80 -14.64
C GLY A 24 16.10 2.26 -14.09
N GLN A 25 17.23 1.95 -14.80
CA GLN A 25 18.55 2.43 -14.39
C GLN A 25 18.70 3.94 -14.60
N GLN A 26 18.17 4.47 -15.72
CA GLN A 26 18.13 5.93 -15.96
C GLN A 26 17.35 6.66 -14.87
N GLN A 27 16.24 6.09 -14.45
CA GLN A 27 15.41 6.64 -13.39
C GLN A 27 16.14 6.67 -12.04
N ARG A 28 16.81 5.57 -11.64
CA ARG A 28 17.64 5.52 -10.43
C ARG A 28 18.77 6.53 -10.46
N ILE A 29 19.43 6.69 -11.61
CA ILE A 29 20.43 7.74 -11.82
C ILE A 29 19.79 9.13 -11.67
N GLY A 30 18.57 9.33 -12.17
CA GLY A 30 17.81 10.57 -11.98
C GLY A 30 17.59 10.91 -10.51
N VAL A 31 17.17 9.92 -9.71
CA VAL A 31 17.01 10.05 -8.25
C VAL A 31 18.35 10.36 -7.58
N ALA A 32 19.41 9.60 -7.88
CA ALA A 32 20.74 9.84 -7.35
C ALA A 32 21.25 11.26 -7.66
N ARG A 33 21.02 11.73 -8.90
CA ARG A 33 21.37 13.10 -9.32
C ARG A 33 20.59 14.15 -8.52
N ALA A 34 19.29 13.96 -8.30
CA ALA A 34 18.48 14.88 -7.54
C ALA A 34 18.91 14.92 -6.06
N LEU A 35 19.29 13.79 -5.49
CA LEU A 35 19.82 13.68 -4.13
C LEU A 35 21.23 14.25 -3.96
N ALA A 36 22.02 14.39 -5.04
CA ALA A 36 23.39 14.89 -4.98
C ALA A 36 23.50 16.33 -4.44
N ALA A 37 22.44 17.12 -4.57
CA ALA A 37 22.35 18.48 -4.02
C ALA A 37 21.88 18.51 -2.56
N ASP A 38 21.59 17.36 -1.96
CA ASP A 38 21.05 17.21 -0.61
C ASP A 38 19.83 18.13 -0.32
N PRO A 39 18.81 18.16 -1.18
CA PRO A 39 17.68 19.06 -1.03
C PRO A 39 16.82 18.65 0.18
N PRO A 40 16.16 19.61 0.87
CA PRO A 40 15.20 19.28 1.93
C PRO A 40 13.91 18.66 1.38
N VAL A 41 13.56 18.97 0.14
CA VAL A 41 12.37 18.47 -0.57
C VAL A 41 12.78 17.96 -1.95
N LEU A 42 12.35 16.75 -2.29
CA LEU A 42 12.54 16.13 -3.59
C LEU A 42 11.22 16.16 -4.37
N LEU A 43 11.25 16.70 -5.60
CA LEU A 43 10.09 16.72 -6.49
C LEU A 43 10.26 15.66 -7.57
N MET A 44 9.26 14.83 -7.76
CA MET A 44 9.20 13.79 -8.78
C MET A 44 7.93 13.93 -9.60
N ASP A 45 8.07 13.92 -10.92
CA ASP A 45 6.97 14.00 -11.86
C ASP A 45 6.89 12.70 -12.66
N GLU A 46 5.81 11.94 -12.50
CA GLU A 46 5.56 10.64 -13.13
C GLU A 46 6.76 9.67 -13.06
N PRO A 47 7.34 9.44 -11.86
CA PRO A 47 8.64 8.76 -11.77
C PRO A 47 8.62 7.32 -12.27
N PHE A 48 7.47 6.67 -12.40
CA PHE A 48 7.35 5.27 -12.82
C PHE A 48 6.55 5.06 -14.11
N GLY A 49 6.16 6.13 -14.80
CA GLY A 49 5.29 6.08 -15.98
C GLY A 49 5.85 5.27 -17.16
N ALA A 50 7.17 5.25 -17.34
CA ALA A 50 7.85 4.56 -18.45
C ALA A 50 8.40 3.17 -18.09
N VAL A 51 7.98 2.58 -16.96
CA VAL A 51 8.56 1.33 -16.45
C VAL A 51 7.51 0.21 -16.47
N ASP A 52 7.94 -1.01 -16.78
CA ASP A 52 7.06 -2.19 -16.74
C ASP A 52 6.56 -2.47 -15.29
N PRO A 53 5.40 -3.15 -15.14
CA PRO A 53 4.76 -3.30 -13.82
C PRO A 53 5.62 -3.98 -12.76
N ILE A 54 6.42 -4.99 -13.14
CA ILE A 54 7.27 -5.74 -12.18
C ILE A 54 8.41 -4.85 -11.67
N THR A 55 9.07 -4.18 -12.60
CA THR A 55 10.17 -3.26 -12.28
C THR A 55 9.64 -2.05 -11.50
N ARG A 56 8.44 -1.55 -11.84
CA ARG A 56 7.77 -0.46 -11.13
C ARG A 56 7.60 -0.77 -9.65
N GLN A 57 7.05 -1.91 -9.30
CA GLN A 57 6.87 -2.31 -7.90
C GLN A 57 8.20 -2.29 -7.12
N ARG A 58 9.26 -2.87 -7.69
CA ARG A 58 10.59 -2.85 -7.07
C ARG A 58 11.13 -1.44 -6.86
N LEU A 59 10.98 -0.56 -7.85
CA LEU A 59 11.44 0.82 -7.75
C LEU A 59 10.66 1.62 -6.71
N GLN A 60 9.37 1.38 -6.58
CA GLN A 60 8.53 1.96 -5.53
C GLN A 60 9.01 1.52 -4.14
N ASP A 61 9.27 0.21 -3.94
CA ASP A 61 9.79 -0.32 -2.68
C ASP A 61 11.17 0.27 -2.35
N GLU A 62 12.04 0.41 -3.34
CA GLU A 62 13.34 1.06 -3.18
C GLU A 62 13.20 2.55 -2.81
N LEU A 63 12.24 3.27 -3.41
CA LEU A 63 12.00 4.68 -3.08
C LEU A 63 11.53 4.84 -1.64
N ILE A 64 10.63 3.97 -1.16
CA ILE A 64 10.17 3.96 0.24
C ILE A 64 11.37 3.74 1.18
N ASN A 65 12.24 2.77 0.87
CA ASN A 65 13.43 2.50 1.67
C ASN A 65 14.38 3.70 1.71
N ILE A 66 14.67 4.30 0.54
CA ILE A 66 15.52 5.50 0.43
C ILE A 66 14.91 6.66 1.24
N GLN A 67 13.61 6.90 1.12
CA GLN A 67 12.92 7.95 1.85
C GLN A 67 13.03 7.75 3.36
N SER A 68 12.81 6.51 3.85
CA SER A 68 12.90 6.19 5.29
C SER A 68 14.31 6.34 5.84
N GLU A 69 15.35 5.98 5.06
CA GLU A 69 16.76 6.13 5.45
C GLU A 69 17.20 7.59 5.48
N LEU A 70 16.75 8.39 4.51
CA LEU A 70 17.15 9.78 4.36
C LEU A 70 16.31 10.76 5.18
N GLY A 71 15.09 10.37 5.59
CA GLY A 71 14.16 11.25 6.29
C GLY A 71 13.78 12.50 5.48
N LYS A 72 13.76 12.40 4.14
CA LYS A 72 13.47 13.53 3.24
C LYS A 72 11.98 13.63 2.95
N THR A 73 11.52 14.85 2.71
CA THR A 73 10.19 15.07 2.15
C THR A 73 10.23 14.84 0.64
N ILE A 74 9.35 13.99 0.14
CA ILE A 74 9.18 13.74 -1.29
C ILE A 74 7.78 14.18 -1.71
N VAL A 75 7.70 14.99 -2.75
CA VAL A 75 6.45 15.32 -3.45
C VAL A 75 6.48 14.59 -4.77
N CYS A 76 5.56 13.65 -4.95
CA CYS A 76 5.45 12.82 -6.14
C CYS A 76 4.15 13.14 -6.88
N VAL A 77 4.22 13.45 -8.17
CA VAL A 77 3.06 13.61 -9.04
C VAL A 77 2.87 12.32 -9.81
N THR A 78 1.66 11.78 -9.78
CA THR A 78 1.26 10.59 -10.53
C THR A 78 -0.21 10.66 -10.91
N HIS A 79 -0.58 9.96 -11.97
CA HIS A 79 -1.97 9.75 -12.37
C HIS A 79 -2.51 8.38 -11.92
N ASP A 80 -1.74 7.61 -11.17
CA ASP A 80 -2.10 6.28 -10.68
C ASP A 80 -2.40 6.35 -9.18
N PHE A 81 -3.67 6.11 -8.80
CA PHE A 81 -4.08 6.16 -7.40
C PHE A 81 -3.39 5.07 -6.56
N ASP A 82 -3.17 3.87 -7.11
CA ASP A 82 -2.53 2.77 -6.37
C ASP A 82 -1.06 3.10 -6.06
N GLU A 83 -0.41 3.82 -6.97
CA GLU A 83 0.94 4.35 -6.75
C GLU A 83 0.93 5.42 -5.65
N ALA A 84 0.02 6.39 -5.73
CA ALA A 84 -0.12 7.43 -4.71
C ALA A 84 -0.41 6.83 -3.32
N ALA A 85 -1.32 5.84 -3.25
CA ALA A 85 -1.69 5.17 -2.01
C ALA A 85 -0.55 4.33 -1.40
N LYS A 86 0.32 3.77 -2.25
CA LYS A 86 1.47 2.99 -1.79
C LYS A 86 2.61 3.86 -1.26
N LEU A 87 2.84 5.01 -1.89
CA LEU A 87 4.02 5.85 -1.63
C LEU A 87 3.74 6.99 -0.66
N GLY A 88 2.52 7.52 -0.65
CA GLY A 88 2.20 8.76 0.04
C GLY A 88 1.69 8.56 1.47
N ASP A 89 2.23 9.32 2.41
CA ASP A 89 1.60 9.53 3.72
C ASP A 89 0.35 10.40 3.59
N TRP A 90 0.37 11.32 2.62
CA TRP A 90 -0.71 12.23 2.26
C TRP A 90 -0.89 12.31 0.75
N ILE A 91 -2.14 12.37 0.31
CA ILE A 91 -2.49 12.49 -1.11
C ILE A 91 -3.31 13.75 -1.32
N ALA A 92 -2.92 14.54 -2.33
CA ALA A 92 -3.72 15.65 -2.84
C ALA A 92 -4.30 15.25 -4.20
N VAL A 93 -5.60 15.11 -4.29
CA VAL A 93 -6.31 14.84 -5.54
C VAL A 93 -6.67 16.16 -6.20
N PHE A 94 -6.26 16.33 -7.45
CA PHE A 94 -6.53 17.53 -8.25
C PHE A 94 -7.53 17.22 -9.36
N ASP A 95 -8.46 18.14 -9.59
CA ASP A 95 -9.30 18.14 -10.78
C ASP A 95 -8.74 19.08 -11.89
N GLU A 96 -9.50 19.25 -12.94
CA GLU A 96 -9.20 20.20 -14.01
C GLU A 96 -9.03 21.62 -13.47
N GLY A 97 -7.94 22.29 -13.89
CA GLY A 97 -7.59 23.62 -13.39
C GLY A 97 -6.78 23.67 -12.10
N ALA A 98 -6.19 22.54 -11.69
CA ALA A 98 -5.32 22.43 -10.52
C ALA A 98 -5.99 22.80 -9.18
N ARG A 99 -7.30 22.56 -9.06
CA ARG A 99 -8.04 22.70 -7.81
C ARG A 99 -7.89 21.40 -6.99
N ILE A 100 -7.50 21.50 -5.74
CA ILE A 100 -7.49 20.37 -4.80
C ILE A 100 -8.95 20.01 -4.46
N VAL A 101 -9.37 18.80 -4.82
CA VAL A 101 -10.70 18.25 -4.52
C VAL A 101 -10.68 17.56 -3.16
N GLN A 102 -9.61 16.82 -2.88
CA GLN A 102 -9.41 16.17 -1.58
C GLN A 102 -7.93 16.16 -1.21
N TYR A 103 -7.65 16.35 0.08
CA TYR A 103 -6.32 16.25 0.66
C TYR A 103 -6.41 15.50 1.98
N ASP A 104 -5.99 14.25 2.00
CA ASP A 104 -6.07 13.40 3.19
C ASP A 104 -5.08 12.20 3.09
N THR A 105 -5.11 11.32 4.09
CA THR A 105 -4.37 10.06 4.04
C THR A 105 -5.00 9.08 3.04
N PRO A 106 -4.23 8.13 2.50
CA PRO A 106 -4.75 7.11 1.57
C PRO A 106 -5.98 6.37 2.12
N GLU A 107 -5.97 6.00 3.40
CA GLU A 107 -7.06 5.28 4.05
C GLU A 107 -8.36 6.09 4.05
N ARG A 108 -8.28 7.39 4.34
CA ARG A 108 -9.44 8.26 4.36
C ARG A 108 -10.00 8.51 2.98
N ILE A 109 -9.13 8.73 1.99
CA ILE A 109 -9.58 8.91 0.61
C ILE A 109 -10.29 7.66 0.10
N LEU A 110 -9.78 6.46 0.43
CA LEU A 110 -10.41 5.19 0.08
C LEU A 110 -11.73 4.94 0.82
N GLY A 111 -11.82 5.34 2.08
CA GLY A 111 -13.02 5.12 2.90
C GLY A 111 -14.11 6.17 2.69
N GLU A 112 -13.71 7.41 2.45
CA GLU A 112 -14.60 8.58 2.39
C GLU A 112 -14.19 9.50 1.22
N PRO A 113 -14.38 9.08 -0.05
CA PRO A 113 -14.11 9.95 -1.19
C PRO A 113 -14.98 11.19 -1.15
N ALA A 114 -14.39 12.36 -1.41
CA ALA A 114 -15.06 13.66 -1.28
C ALA A 114 -16.22 13.84 -2.25
N ASP A 115 -16.14 13.25 -3.43
CA ASP A 115 -17.17 13.29 -4.47
C ASP A 115 -17.03 12.12 -5.45
N ASP A 116 -17.94 12.07 -6.44
CA ASP A 116 -17.97 11.03 -7.48
C ASP A 116 -16.70 11.05 -8.34
N PHE A 117 -16.08 12.21 -8.55
CA PHE A 117 -14.82 12.32 -9.30
C PHE A 117 -13.69 11.58 -8.58
N VAL A 118 -13.56 11.77 -7.27
CA VAL A 118 -12.55 11.06 -6.47
C VAL A 118 -12.86 9.57 -6.43
N ALA A 119 -14.13 9.18 -6.25
CA ALA A 119 -14.56 7.79 -6.25
C ALA A 119 -14.25 7.08 -7.58
N ASP A 120 -14.52 7.74 -8.72
CA ASP A 120 -14.20 7.22 -10.06
C ASP A 120 -12.69 7.13 -10.29
N PHE A 121 -11.91 8.11 -9.78
CA PHE A 121 -10.45 8.11 -9.87
C PHE A 121 -9.81 6.95 -9.08
N ILE A 122 -10.33 6.63 -7.90
CA ILE A 122 -9.93 5.46 -7.12
C ILE A 122 -10.23 4.16 -7.88
N GLY A 123 -11.36 4.13 -8.60
CA GLY A 123 -11.80 3.01 -9.41
C GLY A 123 -12.41 1.86 -8.60
N ALA A 124 -12.70 0.77 -9.31
CA ALA A 124 -13.33 -0.40 -8.72
C ALA A 124 -12.42 -1.08 -7.67
N GLY A 125 -13.03 -1.57 -6.59
CA GLY A 125 -12.31 -2.33 -5.55
C GLY A 125 -11.73 -1.48 -4.42
N ALA A 126 -12.19 -0.25 -4.20
CA ALA A 126 -11.75 0.62 -3.10
C ALA A 126 -11.69 -0.11 -1.75
N GLY A 127 -12.71 -0.92 -1.42
CA GLY A 127 -12.71 -1.72 -0.18
C GLY A 127 -11.58 -2.75 -0.09
N LEU A 128 -11.20 -3.39 -1.21
CA LEU A 128 -10.05 -4.30 -1.23
C LEU A 128 -8.74 -3.54 -1.13
N LYS A 129 -8.63 -2.37 -1.75
CA LYS A 129 -7.46 -1.49 -1.64
C LYS A 129 -7.29 -1.01 -0.20
N GLN A 130 -8.37 -0.65 0.47
CA GLN A 130 -8.39 -0.25 1.88
C GLN A 130 -7.87 -1.39 2.79
N LEU A 131 -8.25 -2.64 2.52
CA LEU A 131 -7.73 -3.79 3.27
C LEU A 131 -6.21 -3.96 3.15
N ASN A 132 -5.61 -3.59 2.02
CA ASN A 132 -4.15 -3.64 1.84
C ASN A 132 -3.40 -2.60 2.67
N LEU A 133 -4.05 -1.50 3.05
CA LEU A 133 -3.48 -0.45 3.91
C LEU A 133 -3.75 -0.72 5.39
N ALA A 134 -4.82 -1.45 5.73
CA ALA A 134 -5.20 -1.74 7.09
C ALA A 134 -4.16 -2.64 7.79
N ARG A 135 -3.79 -2.27 9.01
CA ARG A 135 -2.99 -3.14 9.88
C ARG A 135 -3.91 -3.98 10.73
N VAL A 136 -3.60 -5.27 10.88
CA VAL A 136 -4.38 -6.19 11.75
C VAL A 136 -4.47 -5.66 13.18
N GLY A 137 -3.44 -4.91 13.65
CA GLY A 137 -3.43 -4.31 14.99
C GLY A 137 -4.40 -3.14 15.16
N ASP A 138 -4.85 -2.53 14.07
CA ASP A 138 -5.78 -1.39 14.09
C ASP A 138 -7.24 -1.85 13.89
N ALA A 139 -7.45 -3.14 13.61
CA ALA A 139 -8.78 -3.72 13.45
C ALA A 139 -9.40 -4.03 14.82
N ASP A 140 -10.67 -3.66 14.99
CA ASP A 140 -11.47 -4.14 16.11
C ASP A 140 -11.69 -5.65 15.97
N LEU A 141 -10.78 -6.42 16.56
CA LEU A 141 -10.85 -7.87 16.53
C LEU A 141 -11.97 -8.33 17.44
N ILE A 142 -13.01 -8.86 16.83
CA ILE A 142 -14.09 -9.52 17.57
C ILE A 142 -13.61 -10.89 18.07
N THR A 143 -13.96 -11.25 19.31
CA THR A 143 -13.74 -12.60 19.83
C THR A 143 -14.85 -13.49 19.33
N PRO A 144 -14.62 -14.44 18.41
CA PRO A 144 -15.67 -15.32 17.91
C PRO A 144 -16.05 -16.37 18.94
N ALA A 145 -17.22 -17.01 18.75
CA ALA A 145 -17.51 -18.25 19.45
C ALA A 145 -16.57 -19.35 18.95
N PHE A 146 -15.95 -20.09 19.88
CA PHE A 146 -15.05 -21.19 19.58
C PHE A 146 -15.71 -22.53 19.84
N GLY A 147 -15.37 -23.52 19.02
CA GLY A 147 -15.74 -24.92 19.23
C GLY A 147 -14.61 -25.86 18.79
N ARG A 148 -14.73 -27.12 19.15
CA ARG A 148 -13.83 -28.20 18.77
C ARG A 148 -14.61 -29.37 18.14
N PRO A 149 -13.98 -30.19 17.32
CA PRO A 149 -14.60 -31.42 16.83
C PRO A 149 -15.11 -32.28 17.98
N GLY A 150 -16.42 -32.56 17.98
CA GLY A 150 -17.09 -33.32 19.05
C GLY A 150 -17.82 -32.50 20.07
N ASP A 151 -17.70 -31.19 20.09
CA ASP A 151 -18.49 -30.31 20.93
C ASP A 151 -19.98 -30.30 20.48
N ASP A 152 -20.87 -30.06 21.41
CA ASP A 152 -22.29 -29.93 21.12
C ASP A 152 -22.56 -28.66 20.31
N ALA A 153 -23.04 -28.84 19.09
CA ALA A 153 -23.39 -27.76 18.20
C ALA A 153 -24.41 -26.76 18.79
N ALA A 154 -25.34 -27.24 19.63
CA ALA A 154 -26.33 -26.38 20.27
C ALA A 154 -25.68 -25.41 21.29
N VAL A 155 -24.62 -25.84 21.95
CA VAL A 155 -23.85 -24.98 22.88
C VAL A 155 -23.08 -23.91 22.11
N ILE A 156 -22.41 -24.30 21.03
CA ILE A 156 -21.67 -23.36 20.18
C ILE A 156 -22.64 -22.34 19.56
N LEU A 157 -23.81 -22.78 19.07
CA LEU A 157 -24.80 -21.91 18.47
C LEU A 157 -25.34 -20.87 19.47
N LYS A 158 -25.61 -21.25 20.71
CA LYS A 158 -26.00 -20.30 21.77
C LYS A 158 -24.97 -19.26 22.04
N GLU A 159 -23.69 -19.64 22.00
CA GLU A 159 -22.57 -18.69 22.19
C GLU A 159 -22.43 -17.73 21.00
N VAL A 160 -22.61 -18.21 19.76
CA VAL A 160 -22.67 -17.38 18.55
C VAL A 160 -23.81 -16.35 18.68
N GLU A 161 -24.99 -16.79 19.13
CA GLU A 161 -26.14 -15.91 19.35
C GLU A 161 -25.89 -14.87 20.45
N ARG A 162 -25.32 -15.31 21.57
CA ARG A 162 -24.96 -14.42 22.69
C ARG A 162 -23.99 -13.30 22.29
N LEU A 163 -23.03 -13.63 21.44
CA LEU A 163 -22.01 -12.69 20.93
C LEU A 163 -22.51 -11.83 19.77
N GLY A 164 -23.70 -12.13 19.21
CA GLY A 164 -24.27 -11.40 18.06
C GLY A 164 -23.51 -11.68 16.74
N HIS A 165 -22.88 -12.84 16.62
CA HIS A 165 -22.14 -13.24 15.44
C HIS A 165 -22.94 -14.17 14.54
N ASP A 166 -22.50 -14.30 13.29
CA ASP A 166 -23.09 -15.22 12.30
C ASP A 166 -22.29 -16.50 12.12
N HIS A 167 -21.11 -16.60 12.71
CA HIS A 167 -20.17 -17.69 12.52
C HIS A 167 -19.51 -18.11 13.84
N ALA A 168 -19.16 -19.39 13.93
CA ALA A 168 -18.25 -19.91 14.94
C ALA A 168 -16.90 -20.25 14.29
N VAL A 169 -15.85 -20.36 15.10
CA VAL A 169 -14.54 -20.85 14.66
C VAL A 169 -14.28 -22.21 15.30
N ILE A 170 -14.08 -23.23 14.47
CA ILE A 170 -13.76 -24.59 14.95
C ILE A 170 -12.24 -24.77 14.92
N LEU A 171 -11.68 -25.11 16.08
CA LEU A 171 -10.25 -25.26 16.29
C LEU A 171 -9.87 -26.74 16.48
N ASP A 172 -8.69 -27.13 16.00
CA ASP A 172 -8.06 -28.41 16.36
C ASP A 172 -7.48 -28.39 17.79
N ASN A 173 -6.89 -29.51 18.21
CA ASN A 173 -6.24 -29.64 19.52
C ASN A 173 -4.98 -28.78 19.67
N HIS A 174 -4.48 -28.17 18.58
CA HIS A 174 -3.32 -27.28 18.54
C HIS A 174 -3.74 -25.82 18.35
N ASN A 175 -5.03 -25.49 18.53
CA ASN A 175 -5.64 -24.18 18.31
C ASN A 175 -5.50 -23.65 16.86
N ARG A 176 -5.40 -24.52 15.86
CA ARG A 176 -5.43 -24.13 14.45
C ARG A 176 -6.86 -24.20 13.94
N VAL A 177 -7.22 -23.22 13.11
CA VAL A 177 -8.56 -23.14 12.52
C VAL A 177 -8.78 -24.29 11.54
N LEU A 178 -9.83 -25.09 11.80
CA LEU A 178 -10.28 -26.15 10.91
C LEU A 178 -11.39 -25.67 9.97
N SER A 179 -12.35 -24.91 10.50
CA SER A 179 -13.45 -24.36 9.72
C SER A 179 -14.13 -23.23 10.50
N TRP A 180 -14.96 -22.46 9.81
CA TRP A 180 -15.88 -21.51 10.44
C TRP A 180 -17.28 -21.61 9.82
N PRO A 181 -18.07 -22.55 10.31
CA PRO A 181 -19.44 -22.73 9.85
C PRO A 181 -20.30 -21.50 10.15
N SER A 182 -21.19 -21.18 9.23
CA SER A 182 -22.19 -20.14 9.45
C SER A 182 -23.38 -20.67 10.24
N ARG A 183 -24.15 -19.76 10.87
CA ARG A 183 -25.37 -20.07 11.60
C ARG A 183 -26.44 -20.81 10.76
N LYS A 184 -26.35 -20.76 9.43
CA LYS A 184 -27.29 -21.39 8.49
C LYS A 184 -26.83 -22.76 7.99
N GLN A 185 -25.68 -23.24 8.40
CA GLN A 185 -25.14 -24.57 8.13
C GLN A 185 -25.27 -25.47 9.36
#